data_f6f2b76c6c1423302b1e6cd00631aabd
#
_entry.id   f6f2b76c6c1423302b1e6cd00631aabd
#
_cell.length_a   1.000
_cell.length_b   1.000
_cell.length_c   1.000
_cell.angle_alpha   90.00
_cell.angle_beta   90.00
_cell.angle_gamma   90.00
#
_symmetry.space_group_name_H-M   'P 1'
#
loop_
_entity.id
_entity.type
_entity.pdbx_description
1 polymer ?
#
loop_
_entity_poly.entity_id
_entity_poly.type
_entity_poly.pdbx_seq_one_letter_code
_entity_poly.pdbx_strand_id
1 'polypeptide(L)'
;KAVGQPAFRAKQIFEWVHEKGIADAEEMTNVPKKLIEEIKKQGMHGVEEVTRLVSKQDGTNKFLFRLQDGNVLESVLMRYKHGNSVCISSQVGCRMGCRFCASTIGGLIRNLEASEMLDQIYAIERITGERVSNIVVMGTGEPLDNYDNLIRFIRIINDERGKNISQRNITVSSCGLVPQIKKLADEELSITFALSLHSPTDEDRRKLLPIANKYSIAELMEVCRYYFEKTGRRVTFEYSLVKDENDTPEHAYKLAELLKNMHGHVNLIPVNPIKEREYCRSLGDSVEKFKYILEKKDINVTIRRSMG
;
A
#
# COMPACT_ATOMS: atom_id res chain seq x y z
N LYS A 1 6.30 19.35 25.77
CA LYS A 1 7.04 20.51 26.31
C LYS A 1 6.48 21.84 25.80
N ALA A 2 6.04 21.90 24.53
CA ALA A 2 5.53 23.15 23.93
C ALA A 2 4.30 23.76 24.66
N VAL A 3 3.48 22.93 25.29
CA VAL A 3 2.27 23.37 26.03
C VAL A 3 2.46 23.34 27.56
N GLY A 4 3.68 23.31 28.08
CA GLY A 4 3.98 23.35 29.51
C GLY A 4 3.44 22.18 30.34
N GLN A 5 3.09 21.05 29.69
CA GLN A 5 2.56 19.88 30.37
C GLN A 5 3.65 18.83 30.67
N PRO A 6 3.50 18.02 31.74
CA PRO A 6 4.39 16.91 32.04
C PRO A 6 4.49 15.89 30.90
N ALA A 7 5.66 15.29 30.72
CA ALA A 7 5.95 14.37 29.60
C ALA A 7 5.00 13.16 29.53
N PHE A 8 4.52 12.65 30.66
CA PHE A 8 3.60 11.51 30.69
C PHE A 8 2.25 11.80 30.00
N ARG A 9 1.86 13.08 29.86
CA ARG A 9 0.65 13.47 29.12
C ARG A 9 0.77 13.15 27.64
N ALA A 10 1.96 13.29 27.08
CA ALA A 10 2.19 12.89 25.69
C ALA A 10 1.95 11.39 25.50
N LYS A 11 2.37 10.55 26.46
CA LYS A 11 2.08 9.11 26.45
C LYS A 11 0.58 8.83 26.49
N GLN A 12 -0.15 9.47 27.39
CA GLN A 12 -1.61 9.31 27.49
C GLN A 12 -2.31 9.70 26.20
N ILE A 13 -1.96 10.85 25.61
CA ILE A 13 -2.55 11.30 24.32
C ILE A 13 -2.20 10.29 23.21
N PHE A 14 -0.95 9.83 23.15
CA PHE A 14 -0.52 8.84 22.16
C PHE A 14 -1.34 7.55 22.25
N GLU A 15 -1.54 7.01 23.44
CA GLU A 15 -2.36 5.81 23.69
C GLU A 15 -3.82 6.03 23.26
N TRP A 16 -4.41 7.18 23.62
CA TRP A 16 -5.77 7.51 23.20
C TRP A 16 -5.92 7.56 21.67
N VAL A 17 -4.99 8.24 21.00
CA VAL A 17 -5.06 8.41 19.55
C VAL A 17 -4.68 7.12 18.83
N HIS A 18 -3.57 6.46 19.22
CA HIS A 18 -2.97 5.40 18.40
C HIS A 18 -3.27 3.97 18.87
N GLU A 19 -3.67 3.75 20.12
CA GLU A 19 -4.16 2.46 20.60
C GLU A 19 -5.67 2.37 20.44
N LYS A 20 -6.41 3.35 21.02
CA LYS A 20 -7.87 3.34 20.99
C LYS A 20 -8.45 3.84 19.67
N GLY A 21 -7.72 4.66 18.93
CA GLY A 21 -8.14 5.18 17.63
C GLY A 21 -9.32 6.15 17.73
N ILE A 22 -9.37 6.98 18.79
CA ILE A 22 -10.46 7.95 19.00
C ILE A 22 -10.51 8.99 17.89
N ALA A 23 -11.71 9.52 17.62
CA ALA A 23 -11.92 10.60 16.66
C ALA A 23 -12.08 11.97 17.36
N ASP A 24 -12.50 11.99 18.61
CA ASP A 24 -12.72 13.22 19.38
C ASP A 24 -11.84 13.25 20.64
N ALA A 25 -11.15 14.38 20.85
CA ALA A 25 -10.34 14.60 22.04
C ALA A 25 -11.14 14.55 23.35
N GLU A 26 -12.46 14.76 23.32
CA GLU A 26 -13.31 14.64 24.50
C GLU A 26 -13.42 13.23 25.06
N GLU A 27 -13.12 12.21 24.24
CA GLU A 27 -13.07 10.83 24.70
C GLU A 27 -11.91 10.56 25.68
N MET A 28 -10.92 11.47 25.77
CA MET A 28 -9.74 11.35 26.63
C MET A 28 -10.07 11.62 28.12
N THR A 29 -10.70 10.67 28.78
CA THR A 29 -11.24 10.83 30.16
C THR A 29 -10.19 11.11 31.24
N ASN A 30 -8.91 10.77 31.02
CA ASN A 30 -7.81 10.98 31.97
C ASN A 30 -6.88 12.12 31.58
N VAL A 31 -7.27 12.96 30.62
CA VAL A 31 -6.54 14.15 30.17
C VAL A 31 -7.23 15.41 30.69
N PRO A 32 -6.50 16.42 31.25
CA PRO A 32 -7.11 17.65 31.75
C PRO A 32 -7.87 18.40 30.66
N LYS A 33 -9.05 18.94 30.98
CA LYS A 33 -9.92 19.70 30.06
C LYS A 33 -9.16 20.80 29.29
N LYS A 34 -8.32 21.58 30.01
CA LYS A 34 -7.52 22.63 29.38
C LYS A 34 -6.61 22.08 28.26
N LEU A 35 -6.06 20.87 28.42
CA LEU A 35 -5.22 20.25 27.41
C LEU A 35 -6.06 19.69 26.24
N ILE A 36 -7.26 19.18 26.54
CA ILE A 36 -8.23 18.77 25.51
C ILE A 36 -8.63 19.98 24.63
N GLU A 37 -8.89 21.14 25.24
CA GLU A 37 -9.18 22.37 24.50
C GLU A 37 -8.02 22.80 23.58
N GLU A 38 -6.77 22.69 24.04
CA GLU A 38 -5.61 22.98 23.21
C GLU A 38 -5.44 21.98 22.04
N ILE A 39 -5.69 20.69 22.28
CA ILE A 39 -5.68 19.66 21.23
C ILE A 39 -6.75 19.98 20.19
N LYS A 40 -7.96 20.33 20.61
CA LYS A 40 -9.06 20.71 19.71
C LYS A 40 -8.73 21.94 18.85
N LYS A 41 -8.06 22.95 19.42
CA LYS A 41 -7.63 24.15 18.68
C LYS A 41 -6.60 23.82 17.59
N GLN A 42 -5.73 22.83 17.82
CA GLN A 42 -4.76 22.37 16.85
C GLN A 42 -5.36 21.44 15.79
N GLY A 43 -6.62 21.04 15.98
CA GLY A 43 -7.36 20.19 15.08
C GLY A 43 -6.99 18.70 15.23
N MET A 44 -7.76 17.98 16.03
CA MET A 44 -7.79 16.54 15.98
C MET A 44 -8.90 16.14 15.00
N HIS A 45 -8.53 15.88 13.77
CA HIS A 45 -9.50 15.60 12.73
C HIS A 45 -9.16 14.27 12.06
N GLY A 46 -10.08 13.34 12.11
CA GLY A 46 -10.00 12.10 11.34
C GLY A 46 -10.58 12.28 9.93
N VAL A 47 -10.48 11.23 9.13
CA VAL A 47 -11.15 11.16 7.83
C VAL A 47 -12.67 10.97 8.05
N GLU A 48 -13.49 11.56 7.17
CA GLU A 48 -14.95 11.43 7.15
C GLU A 48 -15.40 10.38 6.15
N GLU A 49 -16.25 9.44 6.52
CA GLU A 49 -16.87 8.49 5.57
C GLU A 49 -17.86 9.23 4.66
N VAL A 50 -17.57 9.27 3.35
CA VAL A 50 -18.49 9.82 2.35
C VAL A 50 -19.45 8.74 1.87
N THR A 51 -18.93 7.55 1.60
CA THR A 51 -19.73 6.40 1.18
C THR A 51 -18.96 5.09 1.41
N ARG A 52 -19.72 4.01 1.48
CA ARG A 52 -19.18 2.66 1.62
C ARG A 52 -19.94 1.69 0.71
N LEU A 53 -19.18 0.92 -0.06
CA LEU A 53 -19.70 -0.19 -0.85
C LEU A 53 -19.33 -1.50 -0.15
N VAL A 54 -20.29 -2.39 0.02
CA VAL A 54 -20.09 -3.69 0.66
C VAL A 54 -20.39 -4.79 -0.35
N SER A 55 -19.39 -5.62 -0.62
CA SER A 55 -19.54 -6.78 -1.50
C SER A 55 -20.44 -7.82 -0.85
N LYS A 56 -21.44 -8.28 -1.60
CA LYS A 56 -22.31 -9.40 -1.19
C LYS A 56 -21.64 -10.77 -1.29
N GLN A 57 -20.53 -10.87 -2.05
CA GLN A 57 -19.85 -12.14 -2.31
C GLN A 57 -18.89 -12.54 -1.21
N ASP A 58 -18.12 -11.59 -0.71
CA ASP A 58 -17.00 -11.83 0.21
C ASP A 58 -16.91 -10.85 1.40
N GLY A 59 -17.88 -9.94 1.51
CA GLY A 59 -17.93 -8.97 2.57
C GLY A 59 -16.86 -7.87 2.48
N THR A 60 -16.10 -7.76 1.38
CA THR A 60 -15.16 -6.66 1.16
C THR A 60 -15.86 -5.33 1.27
N ASN A 61 -15.27 -4.37 1.99
CA ASN A 61 -15.79 -3.02 2.12
C ASN A 61 -14.83 -2.04 1.43
N LYS A 62 -15.35 -1.29 0.47
CA LYS A 62 -14.67 -0.18 -0.17
C LYS A 62 -15.21 1.12 0.42
N PHE A 63 -14.33 1.90 1.04
CA PHE A 63 -14.64 3.18 1.65
C PHE A 63 -14.15 4.31 0.76
N LEU A 64 -14.94 5.35 0.65
CA LEU A 64 -14.53 6.66 0.17
C LEU A 64 -14.50 7.61 1.37
N PHE A 65 -13.31 8.08 1.71
CA PHE A 65 -13.09 9.02 2.79
C PHE A 65 -12.81 10.42 2.27
N ARG A 66 -13.33 11.43 2.98
CA ARG A 66 -13.03 12.84 2.77
C ARG A 66 -11.98 13.30 3.77
N LEU A 67 -10.98 14.02 3.25
CA LEU A 67 -9.96 14.71 4.03
C LEU A 67 -10.44 16.11 4.39
N GLN A 68 -9.76 16.78 5.33
CA GLN A 68 -10.12 18.13 5.79
C GLN A 68 -10.09 19.19 4.69
N ASP A 69 -9.20 19.05 3.73
CA ASP A 69 -9.07 19.94 2.56
C ASP A 69 -10.11 19.67 1.47
N GLY A 70 -11.06 18.76 1.73
CA GLY A 70 -12.11 18.36 0.79
C GLY A 70 -11.71 17.31 -0.24
N ASN A 71 -10.44 16.95 -0.33
CA ASN A 71 -10.00 15.84 -1.17
C ASN A 71 -10.58 14.53 -0.68
N VAL A 72 -10.71 13.56 -1.60
CA VAL A 72 -11.22 12.22 -1.28
C VAL A 72 -10.19 11.16 -1.59
N LEU A 73 -10.24 10.07 -0.84
CA LEU A 73 -9.39 8.91 -1.02
C LEU A 73 -10.17 7.61 -0.81
N GLU A 74 -9.65 6.55 -1.40
CA GLU A 74 -10.22 5.21 -1.29
C GLU A 74 -9.41 4.35 -0.34
N SER A 75 -10.12 3.55 0.48
CA SER A 75 -9.54 2.48 1.29
C SER A 75 -10.40 1.23 1.20
N VAL A 76 -9.80 0.04 1.33
CA VAL A 76 -10.51 -1.22 1.18
C VAL A 76 -10.22 -2.13 2.35
N LEU A 77 -11.27 -2.59 3.04
CA LEU A 77 -11.20 -3.65 4.05
C LEU A 77 -11.52 -5.00 3.40
N MET A 78 -10.60 -5.92 3.49
CA MET A 78 -10.69 -7.29 2.99
C MET A 78 -10.61 -8.27 4.16
N ARG A 79 -11.55 -9.21 4.22
CA ARG A 79 -11.60 -10.22 5.28
C ARG A 79 -10.99 -11.53 4.81
N TYR A 80 -9.96 -11.97 5.53
CA TYR A 80 -9.30 -13.25 5.29
C TYR A 80 -9.38 -14.13 6.55
N LYS A 81 -9.20 -15.44 6.37
CA LYS A 81 -9.16 -16.39 7.50
C LYS A 81 -8.04 -16.08 8.51
N HIS A 82 -6.98 -15.45 8.05
CA HIS A 82 -5.80 -15.07 8.87
C HIS A 82 -5.89 -13.64 9.44
N GLY A 83 -7.02 -12.98 9.31
CA GLY A 83 -7.27 -11.63 9.84
C GLY A 83 -7.64 -10.61 8.76
N ASN A 84 -8.10 -9.46 9.22
CA ASN A 84 -8.54 -8.38 8.33
C ASN A 84 -7.35 -7.63 7.76
N SER A 85 -7.37 -7.42 6.46
CA SER A 85 -6.36 -6.64 5.73
C SER A 85 -6.98 -5.34 5.23
N VAL A 86 -6.28 -4.24 5.40
CA VAL A 86 -6.71 -2.93 4.86
C VAL A 86 -5.72 -2.47 3.79
N CYS A 87 -6.28 -2.13 2.62
CA CYS A 87 -5.55 -1.41 1.58
C CYS A 87 -5.75 0.09 1.81
N ILE A 88 -4.67 0.83 2.01
CA ILE A 88 -4.68 2.27 2.25
C ILE A 88 -4.00 3.05 1.14
N SER A 89 -4.43 4.30 0.97
CA SER A 89 -3.83 5.28 0.07
C SER A 89 -2.67 6.02 0.76
N SER A 90 -1.67 6.45 -0.03
CA SER A 90 -0.51 7.21 0.44
C SER A 90 -0.44 8.63 -0.11
N GLN A 91 -1.24 8.94 -1.12
CA GLN A 91 -1.30 10.24 -1.79
C GLN A 91 -2.74 10.54 -2.23
N VAL A 92 -3.03 11.79 -2.52
CA VAL A 92 -4.20 12.20 -3.29
C VAL A 92 -3.76 12.31 -4.75
N GLY A 93 -4.22 11.36 -5.58
CA GLY A 93 -3.73 11.17 -6.94
C GLY A 93 -2.33 10.54 -7.00
N CYS A 94 -1.73 10.45 -8.20
CA CYS A 94 -0.41 9.86 -8.40
C CYS A 94 0.24 10.42 -9.66
N ARG A 95 1.53 10.82 -9.58
CA ARG A 95 2.28 11.36 -10.73
C ARG A 95 3.04 10.32 -11.54
N MET A 96 3.01 9.04 -11.17
CA MET A 96 3.81 8.01 -11.84
C MET A 96 3.33 7.70 -13.26
N GLY A 97 2.05 7.96 -13.57
CA GLY A 97 1.52 7.87 -14.92
C GLY A 97 1.33 6.46 -15.45
N CYS A 98 1.28 5.44 -14.59
CA CYS A 98 1.03 4.04 -14.99
C CYS A 98 -0.24 3.98 -15.84
N ARG A 99 -0.13 3.45 -17.07
CA ARG A 99 -1.17 3.61 -18.09
C ARG A 99 -2.45 2.80 -17.82
N PHE A 100 -2.37 1.74 -17.02
CA PHE A 100 -3.51 0.92 -16.61
C PHE A 100 -4.13 1.34 -15.27
N CYS A 101 -3.59 2.37 -14.58
CA CYS A 101 -3.99 2.73 -13.22
C CYS A 101 -4.90 3.96 -13.21
N ALA A 102 -6.06 3.85 -12.55
CA ALA A 102 -7.00 4.96 -12.38
C ALA A 102 -6.42 6.12 -11.53
N SER A 103 -5.58 5.80 -10.55
CA SER A 103 -5.00 6.81 -9.64
C SER A 103 -4.13 7.86 -10.33
N THR A 104 -3.73 7.63 -11.59
CA THR A 104 -2.87 8.55 -12.35
C THR A 104 -3.63 9.50 -13.27
N ILE A 105 -4.95 9.36 -13.41
CA ILE A 105 -5.75 10.13 -14.38
C ILE A 105 -5.71 11.63 -14.06
N GLY A 106 -5.88 11.98 -12.77
CA GLY A 106 -5.85 13.39 -12.32
C GLY A 106 -4.46 13.92 -11.93
N GLY A 107 -3.40 13.10 -12.10
CA GLY A 107 -2.06 13.44 -11.59
C GLY A 107 -1.97 13.41 -10.06
N LEU A 108 -0.91 14.00 -9.51
CA LEU A 108 -0.70 14.14 -8.07
C LEU A 108 -1.23 15.50 -7.60
N ILE A 109 -2.11 15.48 -6.61
CA ILE A 109 -2.53 16.70 -5.90
C ILE A 109 -1.57 16.96 -4.75
N ARG A 110 -1.44 15.99 -3.80
CA ARG A 110 -0.49 16.10 -2.68
C ARG A 110 -0.18 14.74 -2.05
N ASN A 111 0.87 14.73 -1.26
CA ASN A 111 1.16 13.63 -0.34
C ASN A 111 0.17 13.63 0.84
N LEU A 112 -0.14 12.43 1.35
CA LEU A 112 -0.84 12.31 2.63
C LEU A 112 0.16 12.49 3.78
N GLU A 113 -0.30 13.12 4.85
CA GLU A 113 0.39 13.12 6.13
C GLU A 113 0.36 11.70 6.74
N ALA A 114 1.33 11.40 7.61
CA ALA A 114 1.33 10.12 8.32
C ALA A 114 0.05 9.90 9.13
N SER A 115 -0.52 10.97 9.71
CA SER A 115 -1.80 10.95 10.41
C SER A 115 -2.96 10.54 9.50
N GLU A 116 -3.04 11.08 8.28
CA GLU A 116 -4.08 10.75 7.31
C GLU A 116 -3.99 9.29 6.83
N MET A 117 -2.78 8.73 6.77
CA MET A 117 -2.58 7.30 6.49
C MET A 117 -3.07 6.43 7.66
N LEU A 118 -2.82 6.82 8.91
CA LEU A 118 -3.29 6.16 10.13
C LEU A 118 -4.80 6.25 10.25
N ASP A 119 -5.38 7.41 9.98
CA ASP A 119 -6.81 7.68 10.14
C ASP A 119 -7.69 6.81 9.25
N GLN A 120 -7.21 6.39 8.07
CA GLN A 120 -7.90 5.41 7.23
C GLN A 120 -8.15 4.11 7.99
N ILE A 121 -7.15 3.64 8.75
CA ILE A 121 -7.22 2.40 9.52
C ILE A 121 -8.13 2.59 10.74
N TYR A 122 -7.93 3.68 11.48
CA TYR A 122 -8.71 3.97 12.69
C TYR A 122 -10.19 4.18 12.37
N ALA A 123 -10.49 4.89 11.28
CA ALA A 123 -11.88 5.08 10.83
C ALA A 123 -12.52 3.75 10.45
N ILE A 124 -11.83 2.88 9.71
CA ILE A 124 -12.34 1.56 9.35
C ILE A 124 -12.63 0.72 10.60
N GLU A 125 -11.71 0.70 11.58
CA GLU A 125 -11.95 -0.03 12.83
C GLU A 125 -13.14 0.54 13.63
N ARG A 126 -13.27 1.87 13.72
CA ARG A 126 -14.43 2.49 14.39
C ARG A 126 -15.76 2.18 13.70
N ILE A 127 -15.78 2.28 12.38
CA ILE A 127 -17.00 2.06 11.57
C ILE A 127 -17.45 0.60 11.60
N THR A 128 -16.49 -0.32 11.55
CA THR A 128 -16.80 -1.76 11.43
C THR A 128 -16.80 -2.50 12.76
N GLY A 129 -16.16 -1.95 13.80
CA GLY A 129 -15.91 -2.66 15.07
C GLY A 129 -14.88 -3.79 14.93
N GLU A 130 -14.20 -3.90 13.79
CA GLU A 130 -13.30 -5.01 13.49
C GLU A 130 -11.83 -4.55 13.55
N ARG A 131 -11.00 -5.34 14.24
CA ARG A 131 -9.56 -5.08 14.30
C ARG A 131 -8.89 -5.33 12.95
N VAL A 132 -8.02 -4.41 12.55
CA VAL A 132 -7.11 -4.57 11.40
C VAL A 132 -5.85 -5.32 11.85
N SER A 133 -5.47 -6.35 11.10
CA SER A 133 -4.31 -7.19 11.37
C SER A 133 -3.18 -7.02 10.35
N ASN A 134 -3.53 -6.66 9.11
CA ASN A 134 -2.59 -6.54 8.01
C ASN A 134 -2.87 -5.24 7.23
N ILE A 135 -1.81 -4.63 6.73
CA ILE A 135 -1.88 -3.37 5.98
C ILE A 135 -1.16 -3.55 4.65
N VAL A 136 -1.80 -3.14 3.56
CA VAL A 136 -1.14 -3.01 2.27
C VAL A 136 -1.22 -1.55 1.80
N VAL A 137 -0.08 -0.91 1.59
CA VAL A 137 -0.01 0.45 1.08
C VAL A 137 0.05 0.37 -0.45
N MET A 138 -1.14 0.06 -1.03
CA MET A 138 -1.34 -0.22 -2.46
C MET A 138 -2.59 0.48 -3.01
N GLY A 139 -3.13 1.46 -2.29
CA GLY A 139 -4.23 2.32 -2.74
C GLY A 139 -3.74 3.40 -3.69
N THR A 140 -4.33 4.59 -3.60
CA THR A 140 -3.93 5.73 -4.42
C THR A 140 -2.56 6.27 -3.99
N GLY A 141 -1.67 6.43 -4.99
CA GLY A 141 -0.36 7.04 -4.80
C GLY A 141 0.82 6.07 -4.98
N GLU A 142 2.02 6.64 -5.03
CA GLU A 142 3.29 5.93 -4.94
C GLU A 142 3.86 6.14 -3.52
N PRO A 143 3.87 5.10 -2.67
CA PRO A 143 4.28 5.27 -1.28
C PRO A 143 5.71 5.78 -1.11
N LEU A 144 6.64 5.34 -1.97
CA LEU A 144 8.03 5.78 -1.90
C LEU A 144 8.25 7.22 -2.42
N ASP A 145 7.27 7.81 -3.08
CA ASP A 145 7.25 9.23 -3.42
C ASP A 145 6.80 10.10 -2.24
N ASN A 146 6.14 9.48 -1.25
CA ASN A 146 5.77 10.07 0.04
C ASN A 146 6.59 9.47 1.19
N TYR A 147 7.90 9.37 1.00
CA TYR A 147 8.80 8.54 1.80
C TYR A 147 8.77 8.84 3.31
N ASP A 148 8.97 10.11 3.69
CA ASP A 148 9.13 10.46 5.11
C ASP A 148 7.83 10.25 5.91
N ASN A 149 6.67 10.53 5.33
CA ASN A 149 5.37 10.23 5.94
C ASN A 149 5.10 8.72 5.99
N LEU A 150 5.51 7.96 4.96
CA LEU A 150 5.42 6.50 4.97
C LEU A 150 6.22 5.88 6.12
N ILE A 151 7.48 6.29 6.30
CA ILE A 151 8.32 5.77 7.39
C ILE A 151 7.75 6.15 8.76
N ARG A 152 7.28 7.39 8.89
CA ARG A 152 6.63 7.84 10.12
C ARG A 152 5.35 7.05 10.41
N PHE A 153 4.52 6.80 9.40
CA PHE A 153 3.34 5.94 9.51
C PHE A 153 3.70 4.53 10.00
N ILE A 154 4.70 3.88 9.38
CA ILE A 154 5.13 2.51 9.75
C ILE A 154 5.58 2.47 11.20
N ARG A 155 6.36 3.45 11.64
CA ARG A 155 6.87 3.51 13.03
C ARG A 155 5.75 3.69 14.04
N ILE A 156 4.76 4.54 13.76
CA ILE A 156 3.63 4.80 14.67
C ILE A 156 2.71 3.59 14.75
N ILE A 157 2.33 2.99 13.61
CA ILE A 157 1.38 1.87 13.60
C ILE A 157 1.95 0.60 14.25
N ASN A 158 3.29 0.48 14.24
CA ASN A 158 4.03 -0.62 14.87
C ASN A 158 4.41 -0.36 16.34
N ASP A 159 4.25 0.88 16.85
CA ASP A 159 4.59 1.21 18.25
C ASP A 159 3.77 0.35 19.21
N GLU A 160 4.42 -0.24 20.23
CA GLU A 160 3.81 -1.11 21.22
C GLU A 160 2.71 -0.43 22.06
N ARG A 161 2.77 0.90 22.16
CA ARG A 161 1.78 1.74 22.86
C ARG A 161 0.61 2.16 21.99
N GLY A 162 0.63 1.79 20.70
CA GLY A 162 -0.43 2.05 19.74
C GLY A 162 -1.12 0.77 19.29
N LYS A 163 -1.47 0.68 18.00
CA LYS A 163 -2.10 -0.52 17.42
C LYS A 163 -1.20 -1.75 17.47
N ASN A 164 0.11 -1.56 17.55
CA ASN A 164 1.11 -2.63 17.63
C ASN A 164 0.96 -3.66 16.49
N ILE A 165 0.75 -3.16 15.27
CA ILE A 165 0.72 -4.02 14.10
C ILE A 165 2.14 -4.38 13.73
N SER A 166 2.45 -5.68 13.71
CA SER A 166 3.79 -6.16 13.34
C SER A 166 4.21 -5.64 11.96
N GLN A 167 5.46 -5.20 11.82
CA GLN A 167 6.02 -4.80 10.54
C GLN A 167 5.88 -5.89 9.47
N ARG A 168 5.91 -7.17 9.85
CA ARG A 168 5.72 -8.31 8.93
C ARG A 168 4.33 -8.36 8.30
N ASN A 169 3.37 -7.69 8.90
CA ASN A 169 2.00 -7.59 8.43
C ASN A 169 1.77 -6.28 7.63
N ILE A 170 2.82 -5.54 7.33
CA ILE A 170 2.77 -4.33 6.51
C ILE A 170 3.45 -4.61 5.17
N THR A 171 2.71 -4.40 4.08
CA THR A 171 3.25 -4.49 2.73
C THR A 171 3.28 -3.10 2.11
N VAL A 172 4.43 -2.73 1.55
CA VAL A 172 4.62 -1.48 0.82
C VAL A 172 4.96 -1.81 -0.63
N SER A 173 4.19 -1.26 -1.57
CA SER A 173 4.50 -1.41 -3.00
C SER A 173 5.22 -0.18 -3.55
N SER A 174 5.94 -0.37 -4.66
CA SER A 174 6.51 0.72 -5.43
C SER A 174 6.57 0.38 -6.92
N CYS A 175 6.36 1.38 -7.76
CA CYS A 175 6.57 1.25 -9.20
C CYS A 175 8.06 1.21 -9.60
N GLY A 176 9.00 1.30 -8.65
CA GLY A 176 10.42 1.14 -8.90
C GLY A 176 11.24 2.43 -8.84
N LEU A 177 11.03 3.23 -7.80
CA LEU A 177 11.88 4.37 -7.47
C LEU A 177 13.20 3.89 -6.84
N VAL A 178 14.19 3.52 -7.68
CA VAL A 178 15.45 2.85 -7.28
C VAL A 178 16.15 3.52 -6.08
N PRO A 179 16.38 4.85 -6.06
CA PRO A 179 17.03 5.49 -4.90
C PRO A 179 16.23 5.34 -3.60
N GLN A 180 14.90 5.42 -3.68
CA GLN A 180 14.02 5.30 -2.52
C GLN A 180 13.94 3.84 -2.02
N ILE A 181 13.97 2.86 -2.93
CA ILE A 181 14.04 1.44 -2.55
C ILE A 181 15.35 1.17 -1.81
N LYS A 182 16.46 1.73 -2.27
CA LYS A 182 17.75 1.62 -1.58
C LYS A 182 17.69 2.25 -0.19
N LYS A 183 17.13 3.47 -0.07
CA LYS A 183 16.91 4.12 1.22
C LYS A 183 16.02 3.28 2.13
N LEU A 184 14.96 2.65 1.60
CA LEU A 184 14.07 1.76 2.36
C LEU A 184 14.81 0.50 2.86
N ALA A 185 15.72 -0.05 2.08
CA ALA A 185 16.55 -1.18 2.50
C ALA A 185 17.45 -0.82 3.69
N ASP A 186 18.00 0.40 3.70
CA ASP A 186 18.86 0.91 4.77
C ASP A 186 18.10 1.23 6.08
N GLU A 187 16.76 1.32 6.05
CA GLU A 187 15.92 1.40 7.28
C GLU A 187 15.86 0.07 8.05
N GLU A 188 16.26 -1.04 7.43
CA GLU A 188 16.26 -2.40 8.00
C GLU A 188 14.90 -2.82 8.59
N LEU A 189 13.81 -2.31 8.02
CA LEU A 189 12.45 -2.65 8.45
C LEU A 189 12.08 -4.08 8.05
N SER A 190 11.33 -4.77 8.92
CA SER A 190 10.85 -6.14 8.65
C SER A 190 9.57 -6.19 7.79
N ILE A 191 9.24 -5.14 7.04
CA ILE A 191 8.06 -5.08 6.17
C ILE A 191 8.20 -5.99 4.96
N THR A 192 7.09 -6.27 4.28
CA THR A 192 7.08 -6.90 2.96
C THR A 192 7.19 -5.80 1.91
N PHE A 193 8.22 -5.84 1.10
CA PHE A 193 8.37 -4.95 -0.05
C PHE A 193 7.82 -5.63 -1.31
N ALA A 194 7.01 -4.90 -2.08
CA ALA A 194 6.43 -5.35 -3.34
C ALA A 194 6.86 -4.42 -4.49
N LEU A 195 7.56 -4.97 -5.48
CA LEU A 195 7.92 -4.23 -6.69
C LEU A 195 6.85 -4.42 -7.76
N SER A 196 6.24 -3.34 -8.21
CA SER A 196 5.37 -3.30 -9.40
C SER A 196 6.22 -3.44 -10.66
N LEU A 197 6.53 -4.69 -11.03
CA LEU A 197 7.40 -5.02 -12.18
C LEU A 197 6.63 -4.92 -13.49
N HIS A 198 5.51 -5.63 -13.60
CA HIS A 198 4.50 -5.65 -14.68
C HIS A 198 5.00 -5.99 -16.08
N SER A 199 6.29 -6.15 -16.30
CA SER A 199 6.87 -6.66 -17.55
C SER A 199 8.26 -7.22 -17.32
N PRO A 200 8.69 -8.25 -18.10
CA PRO A 200 10.02 -8.83 -17.99
C PRO A 200 11.07 -8.12 -18.87
N THR A 201 10.67 -7.14 -19.69
CA THR A 201 11.56 -6.39 -20.58
C THR A 201 11.40 -4.88 -20.40
N ASP A 202 12.49 -4.14 -20.59
CA ASP A 202 12.44 -2.67 -20.51
C ASP A 202 11.53 -2.07 -21.58
N GLU A 203 11.51 -2.65 -22.79
CA GLU A 203 10.67 -2.18 -23.89
C GLU A 203 9.18 -2.23 -23.51
N ASP A 204 8.70 -3.39 -23.09
CA ASP A 204 7.29 -3.57 -22.76
C ASP A 204 6.94 -2.85 -21.45
N ARG A 205 7.89 -2.79 -20.50
CA ARG A 205 7.68 -2.05 -19.27
C ARG A 205 7.46 -0.55 -19.50
N ARG A 206 8.19 0.06 -20.44
CA ARG A 206 7.99 1.48 -20.84
C ARG A 206 6.62 1.74 -21.43
N LYS A 207 6.02 0.76 -22.08
CA LYS A 207 4.65 0.89 -22.62
C LYS A 207 3.60 1.03 -21.51
N LEU A 208 3.82 0.40 -20.35
CA LEU A 208 2.89 0.35 -19.23
C LEU A 208 3.22 1.37 -18.13
N LEU A 209 4.51 1.55 -17.82
CA LEU A 209 5.00 2.37 -16.72
C LEU A 209 6.00 3.42 -17.20
N PRO A 210 5.65 4.71 -17.21
CA PRO A 210 6.56 5.78 -17.61
C PRO A 210 7.86 5.85 -16.80
N ILE A 211 7.86 5.41 -15.54
CA ILE A 211 9.05 5.36 -14.68
C ILE A 211 10.17 4.46 -15.26
N ALA A 212 9.83 3.50 -16.13
CA ALA A 212 10.79 2.65 -16.82
C ALA A 212 11.68 3.40 -17.82
N ASN A 213 11.34 4.65 -18.16
CA ASN A 213 12.24 5.53 -18.91
C ASN A 213 13.40 6.05 -18.06
N LYS A 214 13.26 6.02 -16.72
CA LYS A 214 14.24 6.50 -15.78
C LYS A 214 15.08 5.39 -15.16
N TYR A 215 14.47 4.24 -14.89
CA TYR A 215 15.12 3.11 -14.22
C TYR A 215 14.90 1.82 -15.03
N SER A 216 15.97 1.17 -15.43
CA SER A 216 15.97 -0.11 -16.15
C SER A 216 15.61 -1.29 -15.25
N ILE A 217 15.21 -2.40 -15.85
CA ILE A 217 15.00 -3.67 -15.14
C ILE A 217 16.28 -4.14 -14.46
N ALA A 218 17.44 -3.93 -15.08
CA ALA A 218 18.72 -4.30 -14.48
C ALA A 218 18.96 -3.59 -13.15
N GLU A 219 18.75 -2.26 -13.09
CA GLU A 219 18.84 -1.46 -11.86
C GLU A 219 17.80 -1.89 -10.82
N LEU A 220 16.57 -2.24 -11.25
CA LEU A 220 15.53 -2.76 -10.36
C LEU A 220 15.93 -4.11 -9.76
N MET A 221 16.49 -5.02 -10.53
CA MET A 221 16.94 -6.32 -10.01
C MET A 221 18.13 -6.16 -9.06
N GLU A 222 19.04 -5.23 -9.34
CA GLU A 222 20.16 -4.90 -8.45
C GLU A 222 19.66 -4.37 -7.11
N VAL A 223 18.77 -3.38 -7.11
CA VAL A 223 18.25 -2.82 -5.85
C VAL A 223 17.37 -3.81 -5.08
N CYS A 224 16.68 -4.74 -5.75
CA CYS A 224 15.94 -5.81 -5.07
C CYS A 224 16.87 -6.81 -4.38
N ARG A 225 18.04 -7.14 -4.99
CA ARG A 225 19.07 -7.96 -4.32
C ARG A 225 19.63 -7.22 -3.11
N TYR A 226 19.97 -5.95 -3.26
CA TYR A 226 20.42 -5.11 -2.15
C TYR A 226 19.39 -5.06 -1.01
N TYR A 227 18.08 -4.91 -1.34
CA TYR A 227 17.01 -4.95 -0.34
C TYR A 227 16.99 -6.29 0.43
N PHE A 228 17.11 -7.42 -0.29
CA PHE A 228 17.17 -8.72 0.34
C PHE A 228 18.42 -8.89 1.23
N GLU A 229 19.59 -8.48 0.76
CA GLU A 229 20.84 -8.55 1.52
C GLU A 229 20.77 -7.75 2.83
N LYS A 230 20.17 -6.57 2.80
CA LYS A 230 20.02 -5.70 3.98
C LYS A 230 18.98 -6.19 4.98
N THR A 231 17.85 -6.67 4.49
CA THR A 231 16.67 -6.93 5.34
C THR A 231 16.43 -8.41 5.62
N GLY A 232 17.02 -9.32 4.85
CA GLY A 232 16.71 -10.75 4.83
C GLY A 232 15.27 -11.04 4.35
N ARG A 233 14.56 -10.05 3.80
CA ARG A 233 13.15 -10.16 3.40
C ARG A 233 13.03 -10.39 1.91
N ARG A 234 12.30 -11.44 1.51
CA ARG A 234 12.00 -11.67 0.09
C ARG A 234 11.21 -10.51 -0.51
N VAL A 235 11.45 -10.23 -1.78
CA VAL A 235 10.67 -9.24 -2.55
C VAL A 235 9.47 -9.92 -3.20
N THR A 236 8.31 -9.26 -3.17
CA THR A 236 7.16 -9.66 -3.98
C THR A 236 7.20 -8.90 -5.30
N PHE A 237 7.08 -9.61 -6.42
CA PHE A 237 7.00 -9.00 -7.75
C PHE A 237 5.53 -8.98 -8.18
N GLU A 238 4.93 -7.80 -8.17
CA GLU A 238 3.57 -7.59 -8.66
C GLU A 238 3.58 -7.56 -10.19
N TYR A 239 2.75 -8.38 -10.80
CA TYR A 239 2.66 -8.48 -12.25
C TYR A 239 1.21 -8.38 -12.71
N SER A 240 0.79 -7.17 -13.11
CA SER A 240 -0.54 -6.95 -13.70
C SER A 240 -0.60 -7.57 -15.09
N LEU A 241 -1.43 -8.58 -15.24
CA LEU A 241 -1.68 -9.22 -16.53
C LEU A 241 -2.66 -8.39 -17.35
N VAL A 242 -2.18 -7.84 -18.45
CA VAL A 242 -2.92 -7.04 -19.41
C VAL A 242 -3.01 -7.82 -20.72
N LYS A 243 -4.23 -8.08 -21.16
CA LYS A 243 -4.49 -8.88 -22.37
C LYS A 243 -3.74 -8.31 -23.57
N ASP A 244 -3.07 -9.20 -24.31
CA ASP A 244 -2.32 -8.95 -25.55
C ASP A 244 -1.09 -8.01 -25.39
N GLU A 245 -0.80 -7.52 -24.16
CA GLU A 245 0.33 -6.64 -23.87
C GLU A 245 1.52 -7.38 -23.20
N ASN A 246 1.23 -8.15 -22.14
CA ASN A 246 2.26 -8.78 -21.32
C ASN A 246 1.87 -10.18 -20.78
N ASP A 247 0.79 -10.78 -21.29
CA ASP A 247 0.20 -12.02 -20.77
C ASP A 247 0.50 -13.28 -21.60
N THR A 248 1.45 -13.19 -22.55
CA THR A 248 1.81 -14.32 -23.43
C THR A 248 2.75 -15.31 -22.73
N PRO A 249 2.82 -16.57 -23.20
CA PRO A 249 3.79 -17.56 -22.70
C PRO A 249 5.23 -17.08 -22.80
N GLU A 250 5.58 -16.32 -23.82
CA GLU A 250 6.92 -15.75 -24.00
C GLU A 250 7.27 -14.79 -22.86
N HIS A 251 6.32 -13.94 -22.45
CA HIS A 251 6.52 -13.06 -21.28
C HIS A 251 6.72 -13.87 -19.99
N ALA A 252 5.98 -14.98 -19.82
CA ALA A 252 6.16 -15.85 -18.66
C ALA A 252 7.56 -16.49 -18.62
N TYR A 253 8.08 -16.98 -19.76
CA TYR A 253 9.44 -17.53 -19.84
C TYR A 253 10.51 -16.47 -19.57
N LYS A 254 10.37 -15.26 -20.14
CA LYS A 254 11.29 -14.14 -19.89
C LYS A 254 11.26 -13.73 -18.40
N LEU A 255 10.08 -13.69 -17.80
CA LEU A 255 9.93 -13.38 -16.37
C LEU A 255 10.60 -14.45 -15.50
N ALA A 256 10.40 -15.73 -15.82
CA ALA A 256 11.03 -16.81 -15.09
C ALA A 256 12.57 -16.73 -15.16
N GLU A 257 13.13 -16.45 -16.32
CA GLU A 257 14.58 -16.30 -16.47
C GLU A 257 15.13 -15.07 -15.72
N LEU A 258 14.40 -13.95 -15.77
CA LEU A 258 14.74 -12.73 -15.02
C LEU A 258 14.81 -12.98 -13.50
N LEU A 259 13.90 -13.81 -12.97
CA LEU A 259 13.74 -14.03 -11.53
C LEU A 259 14.44 -15.30 -11.01
N LYS A 260 15.11 -16.07 -11.87
CA LYS A 260 15.71 -17.39 -11.57
C LYS A 260 16.59 -17.44 -10.32
N ASN A 261 17.30 -16.36 -10.01
CA ASN A 261 18.19 -16.28 -8.85
C ASN A 261 17.74 -15.20 -7.84
N MET A 262 16.45 -14.88 -7.86
CA MET A 262 15.89 -13.90 -6.95
C MET A 262 15.13 -14.57 -5.80
N HIS A 263 15.40 -14.15 -4.57
CA HIS A 263 14.61 -14.54 -3.42
C HIS A 263 13.25 -13.80 -3.44
N GLY A 264 12.33 -14.26 -4.28
CA GLY A 264 11.10 -13.55 -4.57
C GLY A 264 9.85 -14.43 -4.65
N HIS A 265 8.75 -13.76 -4.82
CA HIS A 265 7.42 -14.31 -5.06
C HIS A 265 6.74 -13.47 -6.13
N VAL A 266 6.06 -14.09 -7.09
CA VAL A 266 5.29 -13.38 -8.10
C VAL A 266 3.81 -13.38 -7.72
N ASN A 267 3.20 -12.21 -7.72
CA ASN A 267 1.76 -12.05 -7.55
C ASN A 267 1.14 -11.60 -8.88
N LEU A 268 0.45 -12.51 -9.55
CA LEU A 268 -0.24 -12.23 -10.80
C LEU A 268 -1.56 -11.53 -10.53
N ILE A 269 -1.77 -10.38 -11.15
CA ILE A 269 -2.95 -9.53 -10.95
C ILE A 269 -3.65 -9.36 -12.31
N PRO A 270 -4.70 -10.13 -12.63
CA PRO A 270 -5.52 -9.82 -13.80
C PRO A 270 -6.04 -8.39 -13.69
N VAL A 271 -5.71 -7.53 -14.68
CA VAL A 271 -6.08 -6.11 -14.63
C VAL A 271 -7.59 -5.93 -14.53
N ASN A 272 -8.03 -4.96 -13.74
CA ASN A 272 -9.43 -4.55 -13.74
C ASN A 272 -9.61 -3.43 -14.78
N PRO A 273 -10.43 -3.64 -15.83
CA PRO A 273 -10.70 -2.60 -16.82
C PRO A 273 -11.30 -1.36 -16.18
N ILE A 274 -10.88 -0.19 -16.64
CA ILE A 274 -11.46 1.09 -16.26
C ILE A 274 -11.94 1.83 -17.51
N LYS A 275 -12.97 2.64 -17.37
CA LYS A 275 -13.64 3.30 -18.51
C LYS A 275 -12.71 4.23 -19.30
N GLU A 276 -11.73 4.80 -18.61
CA GLU A 276 -10.81 5.82 -19.13
C GLU A 276 -9.58 5.20 -19.83
N ARG A 277 -9.47 3.87 -19.90
CA ARG A 277 -8.32 3.15 -20.46
C ARG A 277 -8.80 1.96 -21.29
N GLU A 278 -8.09 1.66 -22.37
CA GLU A 278 -8.42 0.57 -23.30
C GLU A 278 -7.90 -0.82 -22.88
N TYR A 279 -7.22 -0.90 -21.72
CA TYR A 279 -6.63 -2.15 -21.26
C TYR A 279 -7.70 -3.16 -20.80
N CYS A 280 -7.59 -4.38 -21.31
CA CYS A 280 -8.50 -5.47 -21.03
C CYS A 280 -7.88 -6.51 -20.09
N ARG A 281 -8.76 -7.19 -19.35
CA ARG A 281 -8.38 -8.30 -18.48
C ARG A 281 -7.97 -9.50 -19.32
N SER A 282 -6.86 -10.15 -18.95
CA SER A 282 -6.44 -11.44 -19.51
C SER A 282 -7.47 -12.52 -19.26
N LEU A 283 -7.63 -13.43 -20.20
CA LEU A 283 -8.52 -14.58 -20.08
C LEU A 283 -8.02 -15.56 -19.01
N GLY A 284 -8.94 -16.25 -18.34
CA GLY A 284 -8.60 -17.20 -17.27
C GLY A 284 -7.56 -18.24 -17.70
N ASP A 285 -7.72 -18.83 -18.89
CA ASP A 285 -6.79 -19.83 -19.44
C ASP A 285 -5.39 -19.26 -19.66
N SER A 286 -5.28 -18.01 -20.13
CA SER A 286 -3.97 -17.33 -20.28
C SER A 286 -3.30 -17.11 -18.94
N VAL A 287 -4.07 -16.71 -17.91
CA VAL A 287 -3.58 -16.50 -16.54
C VAL A 287 -3.06 -17.81 -15.94
N GLU A 288 -3.83 -18.89 -16.05
CA GLU A 288 -3.42 -20.21 -15.53
C GLU A 288 -2.21 -20.77 -16.29
N LYS A 289 -2.16 -20.60 -17.60
CA LYS A 289 -0.99 -20.99 -18.41
C LYS A 289 0.26 -20.21 -18.03
N PHE A 290 0.13 -18.91 -17.82
CA PHE A 290 1.22 -18.04 -17.35
C PHE A 290 1.74 -18.52 -16.00
N LYS A 291 0.85 -18.75 -15.04
CA LYS A 291 1.17 -19.31 -13.73
C LYS A 291 1.89 -20.65 -13.84
N TYR A 292 1.33 -21.59 -14.62
CA TYR A 292 1.93 -22.92 -14.82
C TYR A 292 3.37 -22.86 -15.35
N ILE A 293 3.65 -21.95 -16.30
CA ILE A 293 5.02 -21.77 -16.83
C ILE A 293 5.97 -21.31 -15.70
N LEU A 294 5.56 -20.36 -14.88
CA LEU A 294 6.37 -19.88 -13.75
C LEU A 294 6.63 -20.98 -12.72
N GLU A 295 5.59 -21.75 -12.34
CA GLU A 295 5.72 -22.88 -11.40
C GLU A 295 6.67 -23.97 -11.95
N LYS A 296 6.62 -24.28 -13.25
CA LYS A 296 7.54 -25.22 -13.90
C LYS A 296 9.00 -24.73 -13.93
N LYS A 297 9.22 -23.46 -13.68
CA LYS A 297 10.56 -22.84 -13.56
C LYS A 297 10.93 -22.54 -12.10
N ASP A 298 10.28 -23.22 -11.15
CA ASP A 298 10.52 -23.10 -9.70
C ASP A 298 10.32 -21.68 -9.15
N ILE A 299 9.48 -20.87 -9.81
CA ILE A 299 9.09 -19.56 -9.30
C ILE A 299 7.83 -19.69 -8.45
N ASN A 300 7.88 -19.23 -7.21
CA ASN A 300 6.70 -19.13 -6.36
C ASN A 300 5.72 -18.10 -6.91
N VAL A 301 4.49 -18.50 -7.19
CA VAL A 301 3.50 -17.63 -7.82
C VAL A 301 2.12 -17.79 -7.20
N THR A 302 1.41 -16.68 -7.06
CA THR A 302 -0.02 -16.65 -6.69
C THR A 302 -0.79 -15.81 -7.70
N ILE A 303 -2.08 -16.09 -7.82
CA ILE A 303 -3.02 -15.24 -8.56
C ILE A 303 -3.85 -14.47 -7.54
N ARG A 304 -3.85 -13.15 -7.63
CA ARG A 304 -4.69 -12.29 -6.80
C ARG A 304 -6.17 -12.53 -7.13
N ARG A 305 -6.93 -12.89 -6.12
CA ARG A 305 -8.39 -12.99 -6.24
C ARG A 305 -8.98 -11.60 -6.47
N SER A 306 -9.97 -11.50 -7.35
CA SER A 306 -10.82 -10.31 -7.39
C SER A 306 -11.62 -10.26 -6.10
N MET A 307 -11.56 -9.13 -5.42
CA MET A 307 -12.28 -8.86 -4.18
C MET A 307 -13.33 -7.78 -4.48
N GLY A 308 -14.56 -8.00 -4.03
CA GLY A 308 -15.68 -7.06 -4.20
C GLY A 308 -16.58 -7.31 -5.38
#